data_49d66b9599c2609d4b8a7389f1a913bc
#
_entry.id   49d66b9599c2609d4b8a7389f1a913bc
#
_cell.length_a   1.000
_cell.length_b   1.000
_cell.length_c   1.000
_cell.angle_alpha   90.00
_cell.angle_beta   90.00
_cell.angle_gamma   90.00
#
_symmetry.space_group_name_H-M   'P 1'
#
loop_
_entity.id
_entity.type
_entity.pdbx_description
1 polymer ?
#
loop_
_entity_poly.entity_id
_entity_poly.type
_entity_poly.pdbx_seq_one_letter_code
_entity_poly.pdbx_strand_id
1 'polypeptide(L)'
;MFRLRGGVKRNRPFDMKKIAIAQSNYLPWKGYFDLIAAVDEFVLYDDMQYTRRDWRNRNLIKTPQGVQWLTVPVIVKGRYHQTIFETEIDGHAWALLHWRTIEQNYRRAPFFDEIAQWLKPFYVDRSYTALSSLNRDLIESICQYLGIATRIRSSADYKLLDGKTERLVDICQQAGASEYISGPSAKGYVEANLFEAASVRLTWFDYDGYPAYPQLWGDFSHTVSILDLLFNCGASSPAYMKYVRQ
;
A
#
# COMPACT_ATOMS: atom_id res chain seq x y z
N MET A 1 -22.01 34.05 29.47
CA MET A 1 -23.09 33.13 29.05
C MET A 1 -22.74 32.62 27.65
N PHE A 2 -21.88 31.60 27.57
CA PHE A 2 -21.41 31.04 26.29
C PHE A 2 -22.28 29.82 25.91
N ARG A 3 -23.02 29.94 24.81
CA ARG A 3 -23.78 28.83 24.22
C ARG A 3 -22.83 27.89 23.48
N LEU A 4 -22.66 26.67 23.98
CA LEU A 4 -22.05 25.54 23.28
C LEU A 4 -22.97 25.17 22.10
N ARG A 5 -22.48 25.36 20.87
CA ARG A 5 -23.13 24.82 19.68
C ARG A 5 -22.87 23.31 19.63
N GLY A 6 -23.91 22.52 19.87
CA GLY A 6 -23.90 21.09 19.71
C GLY A 6 -23.64 20.73 18.25
N GLY A 7 -22.55 20.00 18.00
CA GLY A 7 -22.26 19.43 16.70
C GLY A 7 -23.32 18.35 16.37
N VAL A 8 -24.05 18.55 15.30
CA VAL A 8 -24.99 17.58 14.75
C VAL A 8 -24.19 16.36 14.29
N LYS A 9 -24.24 15.27 15.03
CA LYS A 9 -23.80 13.95 14.55
C LYS A 9 -24.68 13.61 13.33
N ARG A 10 -24.12 13.64 12.13
CA ARG A 10 -24.78 13.11 10.93
C ARG A 10 -24.94 11.60 11.15
N ASN A 11 -26.14 11.16 11.49
CA ASN A 11 -26.53 9.76 11.40
C ASN A 11 -26.44 9.34 9.92
N ARG A 12 -25.36 8.67 9.53
CA ARG A 12 -25.31 7.92 8.28
C ARG A 12 -26.24 6.71 8.46
N PRO A 13 -27.16 6.45 7.53
CA PRO A 13 -27.99 5.26 7.59
C PRO A 13 -27.07 4.05 7.42
N PHE A 14 -27.03 3.15 8.43
CA PHE A 14 -26.22 1.94 8.53
C PHE A 14 -24.76 2.19 8.05
N ASP A 15 -23.86 2.35 8.98
CA ASP A 15 -22.44 2.60 8.72
C ASP A 15 -21.88 1.42 7.92
N MET A 16 -21.91 1.53 6.57
CA MET A 16 -21.40 0.50 5.66
C MET A 16 -19.86 0.59 5.69
N LYS A 17 -19.26 -0.04 6.72
CA LYS A 17 -17.82 -0.10 6.85
C LYS A 17 -17.23 -0.90 5.69
N LYS A 18 -16.32 -0.25 4.96
CA LYS A 18 -15.57 -0.84 3.86
C LYS A 18 -14.22 -1.31 4.33
N ILE A 19 -13.82 -2.49 3.89
CA ILE A 19 -12.50 -3.06 4.17
C ILE A 19 -11.83 -3.52 2.88
N ALA A 20 -10.49 -3.40 2.82
CA ALA A 20 -9.68 -4.08 1.83
C ALA A 20 -8.57 -4.87 2.53
N ILE A 21 -8.21 -6.02 1.98
CA ILE A 21 -7.22 -6.93 2.53
C ILE A 21 -6.22 -7.23 1.41
N ALA A 22 -4.97 -6.83 1.58
CA ALA A 22 -3.92 -7.09 0.59
C ALA A 22 -2.56 -7.21 1.27
N GLN A 23 -1.68 -7.98 0.66
CA GLN A 23 -0.30 -8.14 1.11
C GLN A 23 0.45 -6.81 1.05
N SER A 24 1.37 -6.57 1.99
CA SER A 24 2.23 -5.39 1.92
C SER A 24 3.18 -5.47 0.72
N ASN A 25 3.47 -4.33 0.13
CA ASN A 25 4.38 -4.18 -0.99
C ASN A 25 5.44 -3.14 -0.70
N TYR A 26 6.65 -3.35 -1.21
CA TYR A 26 7.71 -2.35 -1.13
C TYR A 26 7.44 -1.21 -2.11
N LEU A 27 7.24 0.01 -1.58
CA LEU A 27 6.98 1.23 -2.36
C LEU A 27 5.92 1.03 -3.46
N PRO A 28 4.68 0.62 -3.12
CA PRO A 28 3.66 0.26 -4.11
C PRO A 28 3.39 1.38 -5.13
N TRP A 29 2.77 1.03 -6.25
CA TRP A 29 2.28 2.00 -7.22
C TRP A 29 1.05 2.76 -6.72
N LYS A 30 0.69 3.88 -7.39
CA LYS A 30 -0.40 4.76 -6.94
C LYS A 30 -1.75 4.07 -6.73
N GLY A 31 -2.09 3.05 -7.54
CA GLY A 31 -3.35 2.32 -7.39
C GLY A 31 -3.49 1.54 -6.09
N TYR A 32 -2.39 1.11 -5.49
CA TYR A 32 -2.42 0.50 -4.17
C TYR A 32 -2.86 1.49 -3.09
N PHE A 33 -2.40 2.74 -3.17
CA PHE A 33 -2.80 3.79 -2.24
C PHE A 33 -4.23 4.27 -2.50
N ASP A 34 -4.71 4.21 -3.74
CA ASP A 34 -6.11 4.46 -4.03
C ASP A 34 -7.03 3.38 -3.47
N LEU A 35 -6.62 2.11 -3.49
CA LEU A 35 -7.36 1.05 -2.81
C LEU A 35 -7.42 1.30 -1.30
N ILE A 36 -6.31 1.75 -0.69
CA ILE A 36 -6.30 2.16 0.73
C ILE A 36 -7.28 3.32 0.95
N ALA A 37 -7.24 4.36 0.12
CA ALA A 37 -8.09 5.55 0.27
C ALA A 37 -9.59 5.27 0.06
N ALA A 38 -9.93 4.18 -0.65
CA ALA A 38 -11.32 3.81 -0.97
C ALA A 38 -12.06 3.12 0.20
N VAL A 39 -11.36 2.77 1.29
CA VAL A 39 -11.90 1.96 2.40
C VAL A 39 -11.75 2.66 3.76
N ASP A 40 -12.52 2.22 4.75
CA ASP A 40 -12.43 2.70 6.12
C ASP A 40 -11.30 1.98 6.89
N GLU A 41 -11.02 0.73 6.49
CA GLU A 41 -9.95 -0.09 7.09
C GLU A 41 -9.23 -0.89 6.01
N PHE A 42 -7.90 -0.88 6.07
CA PHE A 42 -7.04 -1.64 5.18
C PHE A 42 -6.17 -2.61 5.99
N VAL A 43 -6.23 -3.89 5.66
CA VAL A 43 -5.48 -4.95 6.35
C VAL A 43 -4.27 -5.36 5.54
N LEU A 44 -3.08 -5.16 6.09
CA LEU A 44 -1.83 -5.72 5.57
C LEU A 44 -1.82 -7.23 5.85
N TYR A 45 -1.98 -8.03 4.79
CA TYR A 45 -2.18 -9.48 4.85
C TYR A 45 -0.87 -10.25 4.71
N ASP A 46 0.03 -10.05 5.66
CA ASP A 46 1.40 -10.53 5.59
C ASP A 46 1.61 -11.95 6.17
N ASP A 47 0.55 -12.61 6.67
CA ASP A 47 0.52 -14.04 6.99
C ASP A 47 0.53 -14.94 5.74
N MET A 48 0.46 -14.35 4.55
CA MET A 48 0.57 -15.07 3.29
C MET A 48 2.02 -15.42 2.97
N GLN A 49 2.20 -16.55 2.29
CA GLN A 49 3.53 -17.01 1.87
C GLN A 49 4.25 -15.93 1.04
N TYR A 50 5.50 -15.68 1.38
CA TYR A 50 6.37 -14.82 0.59
C TYR A 50 6.69 -15.45 -0.76
N THR A 51 6.46 -14.70 -1.84
CA THR A 51 6.79 -15.11 -3.21
C THR A 51 8.02 -14.36 -3.71
N ARG A 52 8.97 -15.11 -4.32
CA ARG A 52 10.18 -14.51 -4.87
C ARG A 52 9.88 -13.69 -6.12
N ARG A 53 10.65 -12.61 -6.32
CA ARG A 53 10.56 -11.74 -7.52
C ARG A 53 9.17 -11.12 -7.69
N ASP A 54 8.50 -10.85 -6.59
CA ASP A 54 7.19 -10.21 -6.54
C ASP A 54 7.28 -8.83 -5.87
N TRP A 55 6.22 -8.06 -5.90
CA TRP A 55 6.11 -6.70 -5.38
C TRP A 55 6.37 -6.57 -3.87
N ARG A 56 6.46 -7.68 -3.13
CA ARG A 56 6.69 -7.71 -1.68
C ARG A 56 7.98 -7.02 -1.29
N ASN A 57 9.07 -7.29 -2.01
CA ASN A 57 10.39 -6.76 -1.69
C ASN A 57 11.02 -5.93 -2.81
N ARG A 58 10.29 -5.56 -3.85
CA ARG A 58 10.83 -4.76 -4.95
C ARG A 58 9.77 -3.93 -5.66
N ASN A 59 10.22 -2.86 -6.30
CA ASN A 59 9.38 -2.08 -7.22
C ASN A 59 10.24 -1.38 -8.28
N LEU A 60 9.58 -0.83 -9.29
CA LEU A 60 10.21 -0.12 -10.40
C LEU A 60 10.27 1.38 -10.13
N ILE A 61 11.38 2.00 -10.48
CA ILE A 61 11.52 3.46 -10.59
C ILE A 61 11.89 3.84 -12.03
N LYS A 62 11.64 5.09 -12.42
CA LYS A 62 12.10 5.63 -13.70
C LYS A 62 13.52 6.14 -13.61
N THR A 63 14.29 5.90 -14.67
CA THR A 63 15.65 6.39 -14.85
C THR A 63 15.83 6.91 -16.28
N PRO A 64 16.89 7.64 -16.60
CA PRO A 64 17.19 8.03 -17.98
C PRO A 64 17.33 6.86 -18.97
N GLN A 65 17.62 5.65 -18.46
CA GLN A 65 17.79 4.43 -19.27
C GLN A 65 16.52 3.55 -19.33
N GLY A 66 15.41 4.04 -18.79
CA GLY A 66 14.16 3.30 -18.69
C GLY A 66 13.81 2.97 -17.23
N VAL A 67 13.04 1.91 -17.02
CA VAL A 67 12.63 1.48 -15.66
C VAL A 67 13.69 0.59 -15.03
N GLN A 68 13.92 0.77 -13.73
CA GLN A 68 14.89 0.00 -12.94
C GLN A 68 14.23 -0.56 -11.69
N TRP A 69 14.56 -1.82 -11.35
CA TRP A 69 14.15 -2.43 -10.09
C TRP A 69 14.95 -1.88 -8.90
N LEU A 70 14.23 -1.51 -7.85
CA LEU A 70 14.76 -1.42 -6.50
C LEU A 70 14.34 -2.69 -5.76
N THR A 71 15.30 -3.51 -5.34
CA THR A 71 15.01 -4.80 -4.68
C THR A 71 15.66 -4.83 -3.31
N VAL A 72 14.85 -4.94 -2.25
CA VAL A 72 15.30 -5.20 -0.89
C VAL A 72 15.75 -6.66 -0.83
N PRO A 73 17.02 -6.95 -0.49
CA PRO A 73 17.50 -8.32 -0.36
C PRO A 73 16.86 -8.98 0.86
N VAL A 74 16.43 -10.25 0.71
CA VAL A 74 15.79 -10.99 1.79
C VAL A 74 16.33 -12.41 1.90
N ILE A 75 16.32 -12.96 3.10
CA ILE A 75 16.80 -14.29 3.40
C ILE A 75 15.76 -15.33 2.95
N VAL A 76 16.09 -16.11 1.92
CA VAL A 76 15.19 -17.12 1.33
C VAL A 76 15.76 -18.53 1.33
N LYS A 77 17.06 -18.68 1.61
CA LYS A 77 17.72 -20.01 1.61
C LYS A 77 17.20 -20.84 2.77
N GLY A 78 16.64 -22.01 2.47
CA GLY A 78 16.05 -22.90 3.47
C GLY A 78 14.70 -22.45 4.04
N ARG A 79 14.11 -21.34 3.56
CA ARG A 79 12.87 -20.77 4.10
C ARG A 79 11.77 -20.69 3.03
N TYR A 80 11.50 -21.79 2.37
CA TYR A 80 10.54 -21.82 1.25
C TYR A 80 9.11 -21.45 1.65
N HIS A 81 8.67 -21.84 2.85
CA HIS A 81 7.30 -21.64 3.34
C HIS A 81 7.11 -20.39 4.21
N GLN A 82 8.17 -19.57 4.38
CA GLN A 82 8.06 -18.37 5.22
C GLN A 82 6.94 -17.45 4.71
N THR A 83 6.24 -16.84 5.63
CA THR A 83 5.28 -15.76 5.37
C THR A 83 6.01 -14.46 5.06
N ILE A 84 5.29 -13.44 4.54
CA ILE A 84 5.85 -12.09 4.39
C ILE A 84 6.25 -11.54 5.75
N PHE A 85 5.46 -11.84 6.78
CA PHE A 85 5.72 -11.42 8.16
C PHE A 85 7.04 -11.99 8.72
N GLU A 86 7.36 -13.25 8.40
CA GLU A 86 8.59 -13.94 8.82
C GLU A 86 9.81 -13.62 7.93
N THR A 87 9.59 -12.86 6.84
CA THR A 87 10.66 -12.57 5.88
C THR A 87 11.64 -11.56 6.44
N GLU A 88 12.88 -12.01 6.68
CA GLU A 88 13.97 -11.17 7.14
C GLU A 88 14.73 -10.53 5.98
N ILE A 89 15.11 -9.27 6.19
CA ILE A 89 15.97 -8.52 5.26
C ILE A 89 17.42 -8.99 5.43
N ASP A 90 18.11 -9.19 4.31
CA ASP A 90 19.51 -9.62 4.28
C ASP A 90 20.48 -8.42 4.32
N GLY A 91 20.98 -8.14 5.52
CA GLY A 91 21.91 -7.06 5.78
C GLY A 91 21.32 -5.63 5.67
N HIS A 92 22.20 -4.61 5.68
CA HIS A 92 21.80 -3.20 5.72
C HIS A 92 22.32 -2.36 4.55
N ALA A 93 23.31 -2.87 3.80
CA ALA A 93 23.97 -2.09 2.72
C ALA A 93 23.01 -1.67 1.59
N TRP A 94 21.93 -2.42 1.38
CA TRP A 94 20.90 -2.14 0.38
C TRP A 94 20.24 -0.78 0.59
N ALA A 95 20.03 -0.37 1.84
CA ALA A 95 19.29 0.85 2.17
C ALA A 95 19.99 2.08 1.62
N LEU A 96 21.29 2.24 1.91
CA LEU A 96 22.08 3.35 1.37
C LEU A 96 22.17 3.30 -0.16
N LEU A 97 22.28 2.10 -0.75
CA LEU A 97 22.28 1.93 -2.20
C LEU A 97 20.97 2.37 -2.83
N HIS A 98 19.83 1.99 -2.24
CA HIS A 98 18.50 2.43 -2.70
C HIS A 98 18.36 3.95 -2.61
N TRP A 99 18.75 4.56 -1.47
CA TRP A 99 18.70 6.01 -1.35
C TRP A 99 19.52 6.72 -2.43
N ARG A 100 20.77 6.30 -2.63
CA ARG A 100 21.63 6.88 -3.69
C ARG A 100 21.01 6.73 -5.08
N THR A 101 20.41 5.58 -5.35
CA THR A 101 19.73 5.33 -6.63
C THR A 101 18.50 6.25 -6.80
N ILE A 102 17.70 6.42 -5.75
CA ILE A 102 16.56 7.34 -5.75
C ILE A 102 17.04 8.78 -5.96
N GLU A 103 18.00 9.23 -5.17
CA GLU A 103 18.56 10.58 -5.27
C GLU A 103 19.16 10.86 -6.67
N GLN A 104 19.92 9.94 -7.23
CA GLN A 104 20.51 10.08 -8.55
C GLN A 104 19.43 10.28 -9.64
N ASN A 105 18.31 9.59 -9.54
CA ASN A 105 17.29 9.59 -10.58
C ASN A 105 16.21 10.65 -10.37
N TYR A 106 15.98 11.14 -9.15
CA TYR A 106 14.87 12.07 -8.84
C TYR A 106 15.32 13.44 -8.31
N ARG A 107 16.62 13.69 -8.05
CA ARG A 107 17.09 14.99 -7.51
C ARG A 107 16.72 16.21 -8.35
N ARG A 108 16.34 16.01 -9.62
CA ARG A 108 15.89 17.07 -10.53
C ARG A 108 14.35 17.20 -10.56
N ALA A 109 13.63 16.35 -9.88
CA ALA A 109 12.17 16.42 -9.81
C ALA A 109 11.75 17.64 -8.97
N PRO A 110 10.64 18.30 -9.32
CA PRO A 110 10.22 19.55 -8.68
C PRO A 110 10.03 19.47 -7.17
N PHE A 111 9.64 18.30 -6.67
CA PHE A 111 9.35 18.09 -5.24
C PHE A 111 10.37 17.18 -4.55
N PHE A 112 11.57 17.04 -5.13
CA PHE A 112 12.58 16.13 -4.56
C PHE A 112 12.91 16.48 -3.11
N ASP A 113 13.24 17.73 -2.81
CA ASP A 113 13.68 18.13 -1.46
C ASP A 113 12.58 17.92 -0.41
N GLU A 114 11.32 18.22 -0.77
CA GLU A 114 10.16 18.00 0.10
C GLU A 114 9.99 16.52 0.44
N ILE A 115 10.00 15.64 -0.57
CA ILE A 115 9.82 14.20 -0.38
C ILE A 115 11.04 13.58 0.29
N ALA A 116 12.26 14.00 -0.08
CA ALA A 116 13.49 13.52 0.51
C ALA A 116 13.57 13.79 2.03
N GLN A 117 13.01 14.90 2.50
CA GLN A 117 13.03 15.26 3.90
C GLN A 117 12.45 14.18 4.82
N TRP A 118 11.36 13.55 4.42
CA TRP A 118 10.72 12.49 5.22
C TRP A 118 11.06 11.06 4.74
N LEU A 119 11.42 10.88 3.47
CA LEU A 119 11.71 9.56 2.91
C LEU A 119 13.13 9.07 3.23
N LYS A 120 14.14 9.96 3.13
CA LYS A 120 15.55 9.61 3.36
C LYS A 120 15.81 8.92 4.71
N PRO A 121 15.21 9.34 5.83
CA PRO A 121 15.42 8.70 7.12
C PRO A 121 15.13 7.19 7.15
N PHE A 122 14.22 6.67 6.30
CA PHE A 122 13.95 5.23 6.19
C PHE A 122 15.16 4.43 5.72
N TYR A 123 16.06 5.06 4.99
CA TYR A 123 17.22 4.43 4.36
C TYR A 123 18.55 4.72 5.07
N VAL A 124 18.66 5.86 5.77
CA VAL A 124 19.94 6.28 6.36
C VAL A 124 19.93 6.31 7.88
N ASP A 125 18.78 6.54 8.52
CA ASP A 125 18.69 6.71 9.97
C ASP A 125 18.02 5.53 10.67
N ARG A 126 17.24 4.71 9.93
CA ARG A 126 16.52 3.55 10.45
C ARG A 126 17.16 2.26 9.99
N SER A 127 17.02 1.22 10.79
CA SER A 127 17.44 -0.14 10.45
C SER A 127 16.24 -1.07 10.54
N TYR A 128 16.03 -1.85 9.48
CA TYR A 128 14.95 -2.82 9.41
C TYR A 128 15.50 -4.23 9.28
N THR A 129 14.98 -5.14 10.08
CA THR A 129 15.26 -6.59 10.00
C THR A 129 14.11 -7.34 9.35
N ALA A 130 12.87 -6.90 9.54
CA ALA A 130 11.68 -7.52 8.97
C ALA A 130 11.16 -6.74 7.75
N LEU A 131 10.88 -7.46 6.65
CA LEU A 131 10.34 -6.88 5.42
C LEU A 131 8.96 -6.24 5.65
N SER A 132 8.08 -6.90 6.40
CA SER A 132 6.74 -6.40 6.72
C SER A 132 6.78 -5.07 7.47
N SER A 133 7.72 -4.88 8.40
CA SER A 133 7.88 -3.64 9.16
C SER A 133 8.32 -2.49 8.25
N LEU A 134 9.30 -2.71 7.38
CA LEU A 134 9.73 -1.72 6.39
C LEU A 134 8.56 -1.30 5.47
N ASN A 135 7.85 -2.28 4.92
CA ASN A 135 6.73 -2.02 4.01
C ASN A 135 5.62 -1.23 4.72
N ARG A 136 5.25 -1.64 5.93
CA ARG A 136 4.23 -0.96 6.73
C ARG A 136 4.59 0.49 6.99
N ASP A 137 5.78 0.75 7.50
CA ASP A 137 6.24 2.11 7.84
C ASP A 137 6.26 3.01 6.60
N LEU A 138 6.72 2.50 5.45
CA LEU A 138 6.70 3.24 4.18
C LEU A 138 5.27 3.52 3.71
N ILE A 139 4.37 2.52 3.76
CA ILE A 139 2.96 2.66 3.37
C ILE A 139 2.28 3.70 4.26
N GLU A 140 2.42 3.61 5.58
CA GLU A 140 1.81 4.55 6.54
C GLU A 140 2.31 5.98 6.33
N SER A 141 3.63 6.16 6.09
CA SER A 141 4.21 7.49 5.83
C SER A 141 3.74 8.10 4.51
N ILE A 142 3.60 7.30 3.47
CA ILE A 142 3.05 7.74 2.19
C ILE A 142 1.57 8.10 2.35
N CYS A 143 0.78 7.29 3.09
CA CYS A 143 -0.61 7.60 3.41
C CYS A 143 -0.73 8.93 4.16
N GLN A 144 0.13 9.16 5.15
CA GLN A 144 0.18 10.41 5.89
C GLN A 144 0.47 11.61 4.97
N TYR A 145 1.46 11.49 4.07
CA TYR A 145 1.79 12.53 3.10
C TYR A 145 0.63 12.83 2.14
N LEU A 146 -0.07 11.79 1.68
CA LEU A 146 -1.24 11.91 0.78
C LEU A 146 -2.54 12.34 1.50
N GLY A 147 -2.54 12.48 2.82
CA GLY A 147 -3.75 12.78 3.58
C GLY A 147 -4.77 11.64 3.64
N ILE A 148 -4.34 10.40 3.45
CA ILE A 148 -5.19 9.20 3.54
C ILE A 148 -5.42 8.87 5.01
N ALA A 149 -6.67 8.98 5.46
CA ALA A 149 -7.07 8.76 6.85
C ALA A 149 -7.52 7.32 7.16
N THR A 150 -7.42 6.41 6.21
CA THR A 150 -7.80 5.00 6.34
C THR A 150 -7.03 4.32 7.47
N ARG A 151 -7.73 3.56 8.31
CA ARG A 151 -7.10 2.80 9.38
C ARG A 151 -6.34 1.60 8.81
N ILE A 152 -5.01 1.59 8.96
CA ILE A 152 -4.17 0.45 8.57
C ILE A 152 -4.03 -0.52 9.75
N ARG A 153 -4.33 -1.79 9.50
CA ARG A 153 -4.23 -2.90 10.45
C ARG A 153 -3.30 -3.99 9.92
N SER A 154 -2.85 -4.86 10.80
CA SER A 154 -2.18 -6.10 10.43
C SER A 154 -3.15 -7.27 10.44
N SER A 155 -2.97 -8.28 9.58
CA SER A 155 -3.68 -9.54 9.67
C SER A 155 -3.45 -10.25 11.02
N ALA A 156 -2.31 -10.03 11.66
CA ALA A 156 -2.02 -10.52 13.01
C ALA A 156 -2.96 -9.92 14.11
N ASP A 157 -3.69 -8.86 13.82
CA ASP A 157 -4.69 -8.28 14.73
C ASP A 157 -6.00 -9.08 14.74
N TYR A 158 -6.14 -10.08 13.87
CA TYR A 158 -7.32 -10.92 13.70
C TYR A 158 -7.01 -12.38 13.99
N LYS A 159 -8.03 -13.12 14.41
CA LYS A 159 -7.92 -14.57 14.48
C LYS A 159 -8.07 -15.13 13.07
N LEU A 160 -6.99 -15.74 12.55
CA LEU A 160 -7.00 -16.27 11.19
C LEU A 160 -7.52 -17.70 11.18
N LEU A 161 -8.56 -17.94 10.38
CA LEU A 161 -9.07 -19.28 10.09
C LEU A 161 -8.27 -19.94 8.96
N ASP A 162 -8.45 -21.24 8.79
CA ASP A 162 -8.00 -21.96 7.61
C ASP A 162 -8.92 -21.64 6.42
N GLY A 163 -8.42 -21.96 5.21
CA GLY A 163 -9.13 -21.65 3.96
C GLY A 163 -8.64 -20.35 3.31
N LYS A 164 -8.99 -20.17 2.04
CA LYS A 164 -8.58 -19.00 1.26
C LYS A 164 -9.62 -17.88 1.36
N THR A 165 -10.86 -18.17 0.96
CA THR A 165 -11.97 -17.21 0.97
C THR A 165 -12.56 -17.09 2.37
N GLU A 166 -12.70 -18.20 3.08
CA GLU A 166 -13.22 -18.25 4.46
C GLU A 166 -12.47 -17.32 5.40
N ARG A 167 -11.14 -17.31 5.30
CA ARG A 167 -10.28 -16.41 6.09
C ARG A 167 -10.55 -14.94 5.79
N LEU A 168 -10.75 -14.58 4.53
CA LEU A 168 -11.08 -13.20 4.13
C LEU A 168 -12.44 -12.78 4.67
N VAL A 169 -13.44 -13.68 4.56
CA VAL A 169 -14.79 -13.44 5.10
C VAL A 169 -14.75 -13.25 6.60
N ASP A 170 -14.00 -14.10 7.31
CA ASP A 170 -13.88 -14.04 8.76
C ASP A 170 -13.20 -12.74 9.23
N ILE A 171 -12.14 -12.29 8.54
CA ILE A 171 -11.53 -10.98 8.82
C ILE A 171 -12.57 -9.85 8.63
N CYS A 172 -13.37 -9.89 7.57
CA CYS A 172 -14.44 -8.90 7.35
C CYS A 172 -15.45 -8.88 8.48
N GLN A 173 -15.89 -10.05 8.96
CA GLN A 173 -16.82 -10.18 10.07
C GLN A 173 -16.23 -9.68 11.39
N GLN A 174 -14.99 -10.06 11.73
CA GLN A 174 -14.27 -9.57 12.92
C GLN A 174 -14.06 -8.05 12.88
N ALA A 175 -13.82 -7.49 11.69
CA ALA A 175 -13.71 -6.05 11.48
C ALA A 175 -15.06 -5.33 11.56
N GLY A 176 -16.20 -6.04 11.55
CA GLY A 176 -17.54 -5.46 11.44
C GLY A 176 -17.77 -4.77 10.09
N ALA A 177 -17.14 -5.26 9.02
CA ALA A 177 -17.28 -4.70 7.69
C ALA A 177 -18.50 -5.27 6.96
N SER A 178 -19.20 -4.42 6.23
CA SER A 178 -20.34 -4.78 5.37
C SER A 178 -19.98 -4.82 3.89
N GLU A 179 -18.79 -4.31 3.52
CA GLU A 179 -18.30 -4.35 2.14
C GLU A 179 -16.80 -4.69 2.12
N TYR A 180 -16.44 -5.69 1.32
CA TYR A 180 -15.05 -6.05 1.02
C TYR A 180 -14.70 -5.59 -0.39
N ILE A 181 -13.69 -4.72 -0.51
CA ILE A 181 -13.18 -4.26 -1.79
C ILE A 181 -11.88 -5.01 -2.10
N SER A 182 -11.90 -5.80 -3.17
CA SER A 182 -10.77 -6.64 -3.58
C SER A 182 -10.19 -6.22 -4.92
N GLY A 183 -8.89 -6.41 -5.09
CA GLY A 183 -8.26 -6.24 -6.39
C GLY A 183 -8.73 -7.27 -7.42
N PRO A 184 -8.71 -6.96 -8.72
CA PRO A 184 -9.25 -7.84 -9.78
C PRO A 184 -8.50 -9.16 -9.92
N SER A 185 -7.24 -9.25 -9.48
CA SER A 185 -6.45 -10.48 -9.50
C SER A 185 -7.03 -11.60 -8.62
N ALA A 186 -7.87 -11.24 -7.63
CA ALA A 186 -8.50 -12.20 -6.74
C ALA A 186 -9.75 -12.88 -7.36
N LYS A 187 -10.25 -12.39 -8.50
CA LYS A 187 -11.45 -12.96 -9.18
C LYS A 187 -11.34 -14.45 -9.48
N GLY A 188 -10.11 -14.93 -9.70
CA GLY A 188 -9.88 -16.33 -10.08
C GLY A 188 -9.95 -17.34 -8.93
N TYR A 189 -9.97 -16.88 -7.66
CA TYR A 189 -9.93 -17.79 -6.50
C TYR A 189 -10.89 -17.42 -5.36
N VAL A 190 -11.47 -16.22 -5.38
CA VAL A 190 -12.42 -15.79 -4.35
C VAL A 190 -13.82 -16.32 -4.66
N GLU A 191 -14.44 -16.99 -3.70
CA GLU A 191 -15.78 -17.54 -3.77
C GLU A 191 -16.79 -16.49 -3.27
N ALA A 192 -17.49 -15.82 -4.20
CA ALA A 192 -18.40 -14.71 -3.89
C ALA A 192 -19.58 -15.13 -3.01
N ASN A 193 -20.07 -16.39 -3.16
CA ASN A 193 -21.16 -16.93 -2.37
C ASN A 193 -20.88 -16.98 -0.86
N LEU A 194 -19.61 -17.12 -0.45
CA LEU A 194 -19.23 -17.11 0.97
C LEU A 194 -19.36 -15.71 1.57
N PHE A 195 -19.06 -14.67 0.83
CA PHE A 195 -19.30 -13.28 1.24
C PHE A 195 -20.78 -12.96 1.33
N GLU A 196 -21.57 -13.42 0.35
CA GLU A 196 -23.02 -13.25 0.32
C GLU A 196 -23.68 -13.93 1.53
N ALA A 197 -23.30 -15.17 1.84
CA ALA A 197 -23.76 -15.90 3.02
C ALA A 197 -23.41 -15.20 4.35
N ALA A 198 -22.28 -14.48 4.37
CA ALA A 198 -21.83 -13.69 5.52
C ALA A 198 -22.45 -12.28 5.56
N SER A 199 -23.34 -11.91 4.63
CA SER A 199 -23.90 -10.57 4.47
C SER A 199 -22.84 -9.47 4.27
N VAL A 200 -21.72 -9.82 3.63
CA VAL A 200 -20.65 -8.91 3.22
C VAL A 200 -20.72 -8.72 1.72
N ARG A 201 -20.84 -7.48 1.25
CA ARG A 201 -20.82 -7.18 -0.18
C ARG A 201 -19.40 -7.33 -0.72
N LEU A 202 -19.18 -8.13 -1.76
CA LEU A 202 -17.92 -8.20 -2.48
C LEU A 202 -17.93 -7.21 -3.66
N THR A 203 -16.97 -6.31 -3.70
CA THR A 203 -16.79 -5.32 -4.76
C THR A 203 -15.39 -5.43 -5.34
N TRP A 204 -15.27 -5.35 -6.67
CA TRP A 204 -13.98 -5.38 -7.36
C TRP A 204 -13.48 -3.96 -7.59
N PHE A 205 -12.25 -3.69 -7.12
CA PHE A 205 -11.62 -2.40 -7.35
C PHE A 205 -11.24 -2.22 -8.81
N ASP A 206 -11.57 -1.05 -9.36
CA ASP A 206 -11.25 -0.69 -10.74
C ASP A 206 -9.98 0.16 -10.80
N TYR A 207 -8.95 -0.38 -11.45
CA TYR A 207 -7.66 0.27 -11.66
C TYR A 207 -7.54 0.99 -13.00
N ASP A 208 -8.58 1.04 -13.84
CA ASP A 208 -8.54 1.68 -15.14
C ASP A 208 -8.72 3.20 -15.05
N GLY A 209 -8.28 3.92 -16.09
CA GLY A 209 -8.58 5.35 -16.25
C GLY A 209 -7.74 6.30 -15.39
N TYR A 210 -6.60 5.88 -14.87
CA TYR A 210 -5.69 6.81 -14.19
C TYR A 210 -5.13 7.85 -15.15
N PRO A 211 -5.17 9.16 -14.82
CA PRO A 211 -4.55 10.18 -15.65
C PRO A 211 -3.01 10.04 -15.65
N ALA A 212 -2.42 10.41 -16.78
CA ALA A 212 -0.98 10.58 -16.88
C ALA A 212 -0.56 11.85 -16.14
N TYR A 213 0.68 11.84 -15.62
CA TYR A 213 1.31 12.98 -14.95
C TYR A 213 2.70 13.22 -15.53
N PRO A 214 3.30 14.41 -15.33
CA PRO A 214 4.67 14.67 -15.77
C PRO A 214 5.65 13.70 -15.11
N GLN A 215 6.48 13.04 -15.91
CA GLN A 215 7.58 12.18 -15.44
C GLN A 215 8.91 12.71 -16.00
N LEU A 216 9.99 12.64 -15.22
CA LEU A 216 11.29 13.19 -15.61
C LEU A 216 11.88 12.53 -16.87
N TRP A 217 11.61 11.22 -17.09
CA TRP A 217 12.37 10.43 -18.04
C TRP A 217 11.47 9.69 -19.03
N GLY A 218 11.81 9.78 -20.32
CA GLY A 218 11.21 8.97 -21.38
C GLY A 218 9.70 9.01 -21.45
N ASP A 219 9.11 8.01 -22.10
CA ASP A 219 7.66 7.88 -22.25
C ASP A 219 6.97 7.60 -20.91
N PHE A 220 5.72 8.00 -20.80
CA PHE A 220 4.94 7.83 -19.59
C PHE A 220 4.73 6.34 -19.25
N SER A 221 4.86 5.99 -17.95
CA SER A 221 4.59 4.65 -17.44
C SER A 221 3.78 4.70 -16.16
N HIS A 222 2.64 3.99 -16.13
CA HIS A 222 1.87 3.78 -14.90
C HIS A 222 2.50 2.75 -13.94
N THR A 223 3.33 1.83 -14.46
CA THR A 223 3.82 0.65 -13.75
C THR A 223 5.09 0.93 -12.93
N VAL A 224 5.12 2.07 -12.24
CA VAL A 224 6.23 2.48 -11.38
C VAL A 224 5.76 2.72 -9.95
N SER A 225 6.70 2.72 -9.01
CA SER A 225 6.45 3.09 -7.63
C SER A 225 5.75 4.45 -7.51
N ILE A 226 4.93 4.60 -6.49
CA ILE A 226 4.32 5.89 -6.11
C ILE A 226 5.35 7.02 -5.97
N LEU A 227 6.61 6.69 -5.66
CA LEU A 227 7.68 7.69 -5.54
C LEU A 227 7.82 8.54 -6.79
N ASP A 228 7.63 7.94 -7.98
CA ASP A 228 7.68 8.68 -9.23
C ASP A 228 6.63 9.80 -9.27
N LEU A 229 5.38 9.49 -8.89
CA LEU A 229 4.31 10.49 -8.78
C LEU A 229 4.64 11.55 -7.72
N LEU A 230 5.08 11.13 -6.53
CA LEU A 230 5.34 12.05 -5.44
C LEU A 230 6.47 13.02 -5.76
N PHE A 231 7.58 12.56 -6.31
CA PHE A 231 8.70 13.43 -6.69
C PHE A 231 8.34 14.42 -7.80
N ASN A 232 7.49 14.02 -8.75
CA ASN A 232 7.12 14.87 -9.87
C ASN A 232 5.94 15.81 -9.58
N CYS A 233 5.03 15.45 -8.67
CA CYS A 233 3.76 16.17 -8.45
C CYS A 233 3.56 16.67 -7.01
N GLY A 234 4.32 16.19 -6.03
CA GLY A 234 4.25 16.63 -4.64
C GLY A 234 2.82 16.62 -4.08
N ALA A 235 2.41 17.69 -3.43
CA ALA A 235 1.07 17.87 -2.88
C ALA A 235 -0.06 17.80 -3.92
N SER A 236 0.25 17.95 -5.22
CA SER A 236 -0.72 17.79 -6.31
C SER A 236 -0.92 16.34 -6.75
N SER A 237 -0.23 15.37 -6.15
CA SER A 237 -0.36 13.94 -6.45
C SER A 237 -1.80 13.41 -6.42
N PRO A 238 -2.70 13.83 -5.51
CA PRO A 238 -4.10 13.41 -5.50
C PRO A 238 -4.85 13.68 -6.81
N ALA A 239 -4.49 14.72 -7.57
CA ALA A 239 -5.11 15.02 -8.87
C ALA A 239 -4.90 13.91 -9.92
N TYR A 240 -3.94 13.03 -9.71
CA TYR A 240 -3.60 11.89 -10.57
C TYR A 240 -4.02 10.54 -9.96
N MET A 241 -4.86 10.59 -8.93
CA MET A 241 -5.43 9.46 -8.21
C MET A 241 -6.95 9.52 -8.29
N LYS A 242 -7.66 8.44 -7.90
CA LYS A 242 -9.12 8.34 -8.06
C LYS A 242 -9.87 8.54 -6.74
N TYR A 243 -9.28 8.11 -5.63
CA TYR A 243 -9.95 8.07 -4.31
C TYR A 243 -9.27 8.94 -3.27
N VAL A 244 -8.03 9.36 -3.48
CA VAL A 244 -7.36 10.32 -2.61
C VAL A 244 -7.95 11.70 -2.88
N ARG A 245 -8.55 12.30 -1.87
CA ARG A 245 -9.19 13.63 -1.96
C ARG A 245 -8.28 14.69 -1.35
N GLN A 246 -8.24 15.85 -2.00
CA GLN A 246 -7.63 17.05 -1.42
C GLN A 246 -8.52 17.62 -0.32
#